data_96c065a68ac21e7a5575f23175990f17
#
_entry.id   96c065a68ac21e7a5575f23175990f17
#
_cell.length_a   1.000
_cell.length_b   1.000
_cell.length_c   1.000
_cell.angle_alpha   90.00
_cell.angle_beta   90.00
_cell.angle_gamma   90.00
#
_symmetry.space_group_name_H-M   'P 1'
#
loop_
_entity.id
_entity.type
_entity.pdbx_description
1 polymer ?
#
loop_
_entity_poly.entity_id
_entity_poly.type
_entity_poly.pdbx_seq_one_letter_code
_entity_poly.pdbx_strand_id
1 'polypeptide(L)'
;MRVLSDYIHSKGLKAGIYSDAGSNTCGSIYDADTLGIGVGLWKHDDIDCKTFLKDWGYDFIKIDWCGGEATGQSEQQRYTDIYKAIRRTGRTDVRYNICRWQFPGTWATQLAGSWRIHTDINPRFTTIDRIIERNLYLAPYASPGHYNDMDMLEVGRGLTEDEEKTHFGIWSILSSPLMIGCDLRTIPEKTLSIITNKEVIALNQDSLGLQAEAIERGKDYLILSKAIQKREGKLRAVALYNRSNTDQQIRVDFDKLYLSGDVRVRDLWNHQEMGTFTDYYETLVPAHGTALIRLEGSKRHDRTCYEAEYAFMQEFLPDNKQAAHFTPKSGASGEYIMKNLGNSPSNWAEFRNVYISKGGDYQLKLTYYSGDKRDIQIAVNGTEYKQSNLYSGTWDQAATTTIKVKLRTGYNTIRLYNSYGWAPDIDKMEIIKGR
;
A
#
# COMPACT_ATOMS: atom_id res chain seq x y z
N MET A 1 21.11 -16.27 22.61
CA MET A 1 20.17 -15.29 22.00
C MET A 1 19.85 -14.15 22.99
N ARG A 2 19.61 -14.41 24.28
CA ARG A 2 19.33 -13.34 25.28
C ARG A 2 20.45 -12.29 25.34
N VAL A 3 21.72 -12.73 25.43
CA VAL A 3 22.88 -11.81 25.48
C VAL A 3 22.94 -10.88 24.24
N LEU A 4 22.56 -11.40 23.05
CA LEU A 4 22.50 -10.60 21.83
C LEU A 4 21.39 -9.55 21.91
N SER A 5 20.18 -9.89 22.32
CA SER A 5 19.09 -8.93 22.47
C SER A 5 19.39 -7.87 23.52
N ASP A 6 19.98 -8.26 24.66
CA ASP A 6 20.42 -7.33 25.71
C ASP A 6 21.47 -6.35 25.19
N TYR A 7 22.44 -6.83 24.36
CA TYR A 7 23.41 -5.97 23.72
C TYR A 7 22.75 -4.98 22.75
N ILE A 8 21.84 -5.43 21.89
CA ILE A 8 21.08 -4.58 20.98
C ILE A 8 20.31 -3.50 21.77
N HIS A 9 19.63 -3.89 22.84
CA HIS A 9 18.90 -2.97 23.71
C HIS A 9 19.83 -1.96 24.39
N SER A 10 21.05 -2.37 24.79
CA SER A 10 22.05 -1.46 25.38
C SER A 10 22.49 -0.35 24.42
N LYS A 11 22.27 -0.51 23.11
CA LYS A 11 22.49 0.51 22.09
C LYS A 11 21.24 1.36 21.80
N GLY A 12 20.15 1.19 22.55
CA GLY A 12 18.89 1.89 22.34
C GLY A 12 18.08 1.38 21.14
N LEU A 13 18.44 0.20 20.60
CA LEU A 13 17.81 -0.42 19.44
C LEU A 13 16.83 -1.53 19.85
N LYS A 14 15.99 -1.96 18.93
CA LYS A 14 15.05 -3.08 19.08
C LYS A 14 15.61 -4.32 18.40
N ALA A 15 15.37 -5.50 19.00
CA ALA A 15 15.83 -6.77 18.47
C ALA A 15 14.72 -7.49 17.70
N GLY A 16 15.02 -7.98 16.48
CA GLY A 16 14.11 -8.77 15.66
C GLY A 16 14.56 -10.22 15.53
N ILE A 17 13.61 -11.13 15.38
CA ILE A 17 13.84 -12.57 15.15
C ILE A 17 12.96 -13.08 14.01
N TYR A 18 13.35 -14.16 13.38
CA TYR A 18 12.67 -14.84 12.29
C TYR A 18 12.35 -16.28 12.66
N SER A 19 11.22 -16.81 12.18
CA SER A 19 10.87 -18.21 12.17
C SER A 19 9.83 -18.50 11.08
N ASP A 20 9.34 -19.74 11.02
CA ASP A 20 8.45 -20.24 9.97
C ASP A 20 7.15 -20.81 10.55
N ALA A 21 6.07 -20.73 9.77
CA ALA A 21 4.75 -21.20 10.15
C ALA A 21 4.64 -22.74 10.18
N GLY A 22 5.46 -23.45 9.42
CA GLY A 22 5.52 -24.91 9.37
C GLY A 22 6.42 -25.54 10.43
N SER A 23 6.76 -26.82 10.24
CA SER A 23 7.72 -27.55 11.08
C SER A 23 9.17 -27.27 10.73
N ASN A 24 9.44 -26.93 9.48
CA ASN A 24 10.78 -26.72 8.94
C ASN A 24 10.94 -25.26 8.48
N THR A 25 12.18 -24.78 8.49
CA THR A 25 12.46 -23.43 7.97
C THR A 25 12.56 -23.40 6.44
N CYS A 26 12.46 -22.19 5.86
CA CYS A 26 12.70 -21.97 4.44
C CYS A 26 14.09 -22.48 4.01
N GLY A 27 15.13 -22.26 4.82
CA GLY A 27 16.48 -22.76 4.56
C GLY A 27 16.53 -24.29 4.41
N SER A 28 15.76 -25.04 5.21
CA SER A 28 15.72 -26.50 5.07
C SER A 28 14.92 -26.96 3.84
N ILE A 29 13.95 -26.19 3.39
CA ILE A 29 13.09 -26.54 2.25
C ILE A 29 13.78 -26.18 0.92
N TYR A 30 14.43 -25.02 0.84
CA TYR A 30 14.97 -24.48 -0.41
C TYR A 30 16.49 -24.56 -0.53
N ASP A 31 17.22 -24.52 0.61
CA ASP A 31 18.68 -24.41 0.62
C ASP A 31 19.38 -25.65 1.21
N ALA A 32 18.62 -26.73 1.44
CA ALA A 32 19.12 -28.00 2.04
C ALA A 32 19.78 -27.82 3.42
N ASP A 33 19.42 -26.80 4.18
CA ASP A 33 19.91 -26.58 5.55
C ASP A 33 19.32 -27.63 6.51
N THR A 34 20.15 -28.58 6.93
CA THR A 34 19.76 -29.65 7.85
C THR A 34 19.47 -29.15 9.26
N LEU A 35 20.01 -27.99 9.67
CA LEU A 35 19.74 -27.38 10.97
C LEU A 35 18.34 -26.73 11.04
N GLY A 36 17.74 -26.45 9.90
CA GLY A 36 16.39 -25.91 9.80
C GLY A 36 15.26 -26.95 9.91
N ILE A 37 15.58 -28.24 10.03
CA ILE A 37 14.61 -29.32 10.14
C ILE A 37 14.04 -29.37 11.56
N GLY A 38 12.70 -29.29 11.70
CA GLY A 38 11.99 -29.41 12.97
C GLY A 38 12.06 -28.18 13.87
N VAL A 39 12.58 -27.03 13.40
CA VAL A 39 12.74 -25.81 14.20
C VAL A 39 11.76 -24.70 13.82
N GLY A 40 10.77 -24.97 12.98
CA GLY A 40 9.64 -24.06 12.74
C GLY A 40 8.62 -24.12 13.87
N LEU A 41 7.69 -23.18 13.91
CA LEU A 41 6.77 -22.99 15.04
C LEU A 41 5.66 -24.04 15.18
N TRP A 42 5.40 -24.85 14.13
CA TRP A 42 4.28 -25.80 14.15
C TRP A 42 4.32 -26.77 15.32
N LYS A 43 3.26 -26.77 16.15
CA LYS A 43 3.09 -27.50 17.40
C LYS A 43 3.96 -27.01 18.58
N HIS A 44 4.73 -25.93 18.39
CA HIS A 44 5.60 -25.35 19.43
C HIS A 44 5.33 -23.87 19.68
N ASP A 45 4.26 -23.30 19.11
CA ASP A 45 3.94 -21.87 19.11
C ASP A 45 4.10 -21.19 20.47
N ASP A 46 3.52 -21.78 21.54
CA ASP A 46 3.53 -21.19 22.88
C ASP A 46 4.93 -21.18 23.51
N ILE A 47 5.66 -22.28 23.39
CA ILE A 47 6.99 -22.39 23.99
C ILE A 47 8.00 -21.51 23.23
N ASP A 48 7.92 -21.49 21.91
CA ASP A 48 8.82 -20.72 21.07
C ASP A 48 8.54 -19.21 21.18
N CYS A 49 7.28 -18.78 21.09
CA CYS A 49 6.92 -17.39 21.32
C CYS A 49 7.32 -16.91 22.73
N LYS A 50 7.12 -17.74 23.77
CA LYS A 50 7.59 -17.42 25.12
C LYS A 50 9.11 -17.27 25.15
N THR A 51 9.83 -18.21 24.57
CA THR A 51 11.29 -18.20 24.53
C THR A 51 11.83 -16.98 23.78
N PHE A 52 11.34 -16.73 22.58
CA PHE A 52 11.85 -15.64 21.73
C PHE A 52 11.50 -14.27 22.31
N LEU A 53 10.23 -14.05 22.66
CA LEU A 53 9.71 -12.73 22.95
C LEU A 53 9.80 -12.34 24.43
N LYS A 54 9.66 -13.33 25.34
CA LYS A 54 9.71 -13.08 26.78
C LYS A 54 11.07 -13.42 27.37
N ASP A 55 11.57 -14.64 27.14
CA ASP A 55 12.79 -15.09 27.81
C ASP A 55 14.05 -14.48 27.15
N TRP A 56 14.07 -14.34 25.81
CA TRP A 56 15.15 -13.67 25.08
C TRP A 56 14.90 -12.17 24.84
N GLY A 57 13.65 -11.71 24.96
CA GLY A 57 13.31 -10.28 24.92
C GLY A 57 13.29 -9.65 23.52
N TYR A 58 13.07 -10.42 22.46
CA TYR A 58 12.93 -9.87 21.12
C TYR A 58 11.64 -9.05 20.98
N ASP A 59 11.70 -7.94 20.19
CA ASP A 59 10.62 -6.95 20.05
C ASP A 59 9.87 -7.08 18.72
N PHE A 60 10.44 -7.80 17.76
CA PHE A 60 9.90 -8.02 16.43
C PHE A 60 10.03 -9.50 16.06
N ILE A 61 9.02 -10.04 15.40
CA ILE A 61 9.08 -11.38 14.85
C ILE A 61 8.49 -11.41 13.43
N LYS A 62 9.28 -11.90 12.46
CA LYS A 62 8.83 -12.24 11.11
C LYS A 62 8.56 -13.73 11.04
N ILE A 63 7.39 -14.10 10.53
CA ILE A 63 7.01 -15.50 10.31
C ILE A 63 6.75 -15.74 8.83
N ASP A 64 7.53 -16.63 8.25
CA ASP A 64 7.40 -17.04 6.87
C ASP A 64 6.43 -18.24 6.74
N TRP A 65 5.90 -18.47 5.51
CA TRP A 65 4.93 -19.52 5.25
C TRP A 65 5.57 -20.90 4.97
N CYS A 66 6.88 -21.03 5.05
CA CYS A 66 7.57 -22.27 4.74
C CYS A 66 7.02 -23.44 5.55
N GLY A 67 6.60 -24.51 4.84
CA GLY A 67 5.97 -25.69 5.44
C GLY A 67 4.58 -25.45 6.02
N GLY A 68 3.99 -24.26 5.86
CA GLY A 68 2.65 -23.93 6.36
C GLY A 68 1.56 -24.82 5.77
N GLU A 69 1.66 -25.18 4.48
CA GLU A 69 0.71 -26.08 3.81
C GLU A 69 0.62 -27.46 4.47
N ALA A 70 1.75 -27.97 4.98
CA ALA A 70 1.81 -29.27 5.63
C ALA A 70 1.09 -29.30 6.99
N THR A 71 0.71 -28.16 7.54
CA THR A 71 -0.06 -28.08 8.80
C THR A 71 -1.53 -28.48 8.65
N GLY A 72 -2.06 -28.44 7.42
CA GLY A 72 -3.48 -28.68 7.12
C GLY A 72 -4.40 -27.51 7.52
N GLN A 73 -3.85 -26.41 8.01
CA GLN A 73 -4.60 -25.20 8.35
C GLN A 73 -4.64 -24.21 7.16
N SER A 74 -5.68 -23.37 7.12
CA SER A 74 -5.64 -22.19 6.26
C SER A 74 -4.60 -21.18 6.75
N GLU A 75 -4.06 -20.36 5.84
CA GLU A 75 -3.12 -19.29 6.19
C GLU A 75 -3.65 -18.40 7.32
N GLN A 76 -4.89 -17.91 7.17
CA GLN A 76 -5.53 -17.07 8.18
C GLN A 76 -5.58 -17.77 9.56
N GLN A 77 -5.96 -19.06 9.59
CA GLN A 77 -6.02 -19.79 10.85
C GLN A 77 -4.63 -19.94 11.46
N ARG A 78 -3.63 -20.35 10.66
CA ARG A 78 -2.26 -20.57 11.13
C ARG A 78 -1.62 -19.30 11.70
N TYR A 79 -1.68 -18.21 10.95
CA TYR A 79 -1.15 -16.92 11.41
C TYR A 79 -1.94 -16.34 12.62
N THR A 80 -3.25 -16.62 12.71
CA THR A 80 -4.05 -16.26 13.88
C THR A 80 -3.61 -17.04 15.12
N ASP A 81 -3.31 -18.33 15.01
CA ASP A 81 -2.87 -19.14 16.14
C ASP A 81 -1.47 -18.70 16.64
N ILE A 82 -0.55 -18.37 15.71
CA ILE A 82 0.74 -17.76 16.08
C ILE A 82 0.52 -16.41 16.77
N TYR A 83 -0.34 -15.54 16.24
CA TYR A 83 -0.67 -14.27 16.89
C TYR A 83 -1.20 -14.46 18.32
N LYS A 84 -2.08 -15.44 18.54
CA LYS A 84 -2.57 -15.78 19.88
C LYS A 84 -1.42 -16.23 20.80
N ALA A 85 -0.46 -17.02 20.30
CA ALA A 85 0.71 -17.43 21.06
C ALA A 85 1.60 -16.23 21.43
N ILE A 86 1.84 -15.30 20.48
CA ILE A 86 2.52 -14.03 20.77
C ILE A 86 1.80 -13.28 21.91
N ARG A 87 0.48 -13.15 21.85
CA ARG A 87 -0.32 -12.44 22.87
C ARG A 87 -0.28 -13.12 24.24
N ARG A 88 -0.24 -14.47 24.28
CA ARG A 88 -0.11 -15.23 25.53
C ARG A 88 1.21 -15.00 26.26
N THR A 89 2.25 -14.49 25.58
CA THR A 89 3.50 -14.08 26.28
C THR A 89 3.31 -12.90 27.24
N GLY A 90 2.20 -12.16 27.13
CA GLY A 90 1.93 -10.91 27.85
C GLY A 90 2.61 -9.67 27.24
N ARG A 91 3.42 -9.82 26.20
CA ARG A 91 4.06 -8.71 25.48
C ARG A 91 3.07 -8.07 24.49
N THR A 92 2.74 -6.81 24.71
CA THR A 92 1.82 -6.04 23.85
C THR A 92 2.54 -5.16 22.83
N ASP A 93 3.83 -5.00 23.01
CA ASP A 93 4.73 -4.14 22.24
C ASP A 93 5.43 -4.87 21.07
N VAL A 94 5.31 -6.19 20.97
CA VAL A 94 5.91 -6.99 19.91
C VAL A 94 5.27 -6.64 18.57
N ARG A 95 6.13 -6.38 17.57
CA ARG A 95 5.73 -6.20 16.18
C ARG A 95 5.77 -7.54 15.45
N TYR A 96 4.64 -7.89 14.85
CA TYR A 96 4.46 -9.12 14.10
C TYR A 96 4.47 -8.81 12.59
N ASN A 97 5.28 -9.53 11.82
CA ASN A 97 5.33 -9.47 10.35
C ASN A 97 4.92 -10.82 9.78
N ILE A 98 3.97 -10.80 8.85
CA ILE A 98 3.50 -11.98 8.12
C ILE A 98 4.19 -12.01 6.76
N CYS A 99 4.80 -13.16 6.41
CA CYS A 99 5.42 -13.35 5.11
C CYS A 99 4.86 -14.60 4.42
N ARG A 100 4.09 -14.35 3.33
CA ARG A 100 3.60 -15.45 2.48
C ARG A 100 3.77 -15.12 0.99
N TRP A 101 4.68 -14.20 0.67
CA TRP A 101 5.12 -13.82 -0.69
C TRP A 101 4.04 -13.21 -1.58
N GLN A 102 2.91 -12.81 -1.02
CA GLN A 102 1.85 -12.00 -1.63
C GLN A 102 1.00 -11.33 -0.55
N PHE A 103 0.15 -10.38 -0.94
CA PHE A 103 -0.82 -9.80 -0.01
C PHE A 103 -1.70 -10.90 0.58
N PRO A 104 -1.68 -11.10 1.91
CA PRO A 104 -2.31 -12.28 2.52
C PRO A 104 -3.83 -12.18 2.64
N GLY A 105 -4.38 -10.97 2.46
CA GLY A 105 -5.81 -10.69 2.63
C GLY A 105 -6.09 -9.70 3.75
N THR A 106 -7.33 -9.22 3.81
CA THR A 106 -7.76 -8.18 4.75
C THR A 106 -7.66 -8.59 6.21
N TRP A 107 -7.69 -9.89 6.52
CA TRP A 107 -7.51 -10.42 7.86
C TRP A 107 -6.15 -10.10 8.48
N ALA A 108 -5.10 -10.00 7.64
CA ALA A 108 -3.74 -9.70 8.12
C ALA A 108 -3.64 -8.32 8.78
N THR A 109 -4.45 -7.35 8.32
CA THR A 109 -4.48 -5.99 8.87
C THR A 109 -4.94 -5.93 10.33
N GLN A 110 -5.57 -6.99 10.83
CA GLN A 110 -6.03 -7.10 12.22
C GLN A 110 -5.03 -7.83 13.11
N LEU A 111 -4.07 -8.55 12.54
CA LEU A 111 -3.13 -9.40 13.28
C LEU A 111 -1.73 -8.79 13.33
N ALA A 112 -1.25 -8.25 12.21
CA ALA A 112 0.16 -7.92 12.02
C ALA A 112 0.40 -6.43 11.84
N GLY A 113 1.59 -5.98 12.23
CA GLY A 113 2.06 -4.62 11.98
C GLY A 113 2.60 -4.42 10.56
N SER A 114 2.93 -5.51 9.86
CA SER A 114 3.30 -5.49 8.44
C SER A 114 3.13 -6.87 7.81
N TRP A 115 3.02 -6.92 6.50
CA TRP A 115 2.89 -8.17 5.73
C TRP A 115 3.53 -8.01 4.35
N ARG A 116 4.30 -9.01 3.95
CA ARG A 116 4.92 -9.09 2.63
C ARG A 116 3.84 -9.15 1.54
N ILE A 117 4.07 -8.44 0.45
CA ILE A 117 3.08 -8.29 -0.65
C ILE A 117 3.53 -8.96 -1.95
N HIS A 118 4.76 -9.43 -2.02
CA HIS A 118 5.36 -10.04 -3.20
C HIS A 118 6.40 -11.09 -2.82
N THR A 119 6.83 -11.92 -3.78
CA THR A 119 8.00 -12.81 -3.65
C THR A 119 9.27 -12.01 -3.34
N ASP A 120 10.33 -12.71 -2.93
CA ASP A 120 11.56 -12.09 -2.46
C ASP A 120 12.19 -11.17 -3.50
N ILE A 121 12.72 -10.06 -3.00
CA ILE A 121 13.43 -9.06 -3.78
C ILE A 121 14.83 -9.57 -4.14
N ASN A 122 15.39 -9.04 -5.23
CA ASN A 122 16.80 -9.17 -5.56
C ASN A 122 17.31 -7.82 -6.12
N PRO A 123 18.64 -7.59 -6.17
CA PRO A 123 19.23 -6.30 -6.58
C PRO A 123 19.15 -6.08 -8.10
N ARG A 124 17.95 -6.11 -8.65
CA ARG A 124 17.67 -5.81 -10.06
C ARG A 124 16.51 -4.84 -10.17
N PHE A 125 16.68 -3.79 -10.95
CA PHE A 125 15.63 -2.80 -11.18
C PHE A 125 14.29 -3.41 -11.59
N THR A 126 14.30 -4.42 -12.46
CA THR A 126 13.08 -5.10 -12.92
C THR A 126 12.31 -5.79 -11.79
N THR A 127 13.00 -6.25 -10.74
CA THR A 127 12.33 -6.83 -9.56
C THR A 127 11.74 -5.73 -8.69
N ILE A 128 12.49 -4.64 -8.48
CA ILE A 128 12.04 -3.46 -7.74
C ILE A 128 10.78 -2.90 -8.40
N ASP A 129 10.81 -2.66 -9.72
CA ASP A 129 9.67 -2.13 -10.49
C ASP A 129 8.44 -3.04 -10.39
N ARG A 130 8.61 -4.35 -10.46
CA ARG A 130 7.52 -5.33 -10.30
C ARG A 130 6.89 -5.29 -8.92
N ILE A 131 7.70 -5.15 -7.87
CA ILE A 131 7.21 -5.03 -6.49
C ILE A 131 6.44 -3.71 -6.31
N ILE A 132 6.94 -2.61 -6.86
CA ILE A 132 6.24 -1.31 -6.88
C ILE A 132 4.86 -1.48 -7.52
N GLU A 133 4.80 -2.07 -8.71
CA GLU A 133 3.55 -2.31 -9.43
C GLU A 133 2.53 -3.10 -8.61
N ARG A 134 2.97 -4.13 -7.88
CA ARG A 134 2.10 -4.94 -7.02
C ARG A 134 1.59 -4.19 -5.79
N ASN A 135 2.30 -3.18 -5.33
CA ASN A 135 1.91 -2.40 -4.15
C ASN A 135 0.97 -1.22 -4.45
N LEU A 136 0.89 -0.74 -5.70
CA LEU A 136 0.20 0.52 -6.03
C LEU A 136 -1.23 0.58 -5.49
N TYR A 137 -2.00 -0.49 -5.62
CA TYR A 137 -3.42 -0.53 -5.25
C TYR A 137 -3.68 -1.15 -3.87
N LEU A 138 -2.63 -1.31 -3.05
CA LEU A 138 -2.76 -1.80 -1.68
C LEU A 138 -2.86 -0.68 -0.63
N ALA A 139 -2.85 0.59 -1.05
CA ALA A 139 -3.00 1.74 -0.16
C ALA A 139 -4.23 1.66 0.78
N PRO A 140 -5.41 1.15 0.36
CA PRO A 140 -6.57 1.03 1.24
C PRO A 140 -6.39 0.10 2.44
N TYR A 141 -5.38 -0.78 2.41
CA TYR A 141 -5.11 -1.76 3.47
C TYR A 141 -4.03 -1.31 4.45
N ALA A 142 -3.26 -0.26 4.10
CA ALA A 142 -2.27 0.35 4.99
C ALA A 142 -2.90 1.38 5.94
N SER A 143 -2.38 1.46 7.15
CA SER A 143 -2.77 2.44 8.16
C SER A 143 -1.66 2.60 9.21
N PRO A 144 -1.70 3.61 10.10
CA PRO A 144 -0.70 3.75 11.15
C PRO A 144 -0.52 2.48 11.96
N GLY A 145 0.70 1.93 11.95
CA GLY A 145 1.07 0.69 12.62
C GLY A 145 0.79 -0.60 11.85
N HIS A 146 0.26 -0.49 10.61
CA HIS A 146 -0.10 -1.61 9.74
C HIS A 146 0.31 -1.29 8.30
N TYR A 147 1.34 -1.94 7.77
CA TYR A 147 2.00 -1.55 6.53
C TYR A 147 2.18 -2.70 5.54
N ASN A 148 2.00 -2.39 4.26
CA ASN A 148 2.41 -3.24 3.16
C ASN A 148 3.93 -3.31 3.11
N ASP A 149 4.49 -4.51 3.21
CA ASP A 149 5.93 -4.76 3.24
C ASP A 149 6.41 -5.18 1.84
N MET A 150 7.15 -4.29 1.20
CA MET A 150 7.71 -4.48 -0.14
C MET A 150 9.04 -5.25 -0.13
N ASP A 151 9.42 -5.83 1.03
CA ASP A 151 10.70 -6.48 1.31
C ASP A 151 11.83 -5.51 1.68
N MET A 152 12.98 -6.07 2.01
CA MET A 152 14.17 -5.33 2.41
C MET A 152 14.72 -4.45 1.29
N LEU A 153 15.63 -3.56 1.66
CA LEU A 153 16.31 -2.66 0.74
C LEU A 153 17.56 -3.33 0.15
N GLU A 154 17.64 -3.32 -1.17
CA GLU A 154 18.78 -3.81 -1.96
C GLU A 154 19.82 -2.72 -2.28
N VAL A 155 19.72 -1.55 -1.64
CA VAL A 155 20.69 -0.46 -1.77
C VAL A 155 22.08 -0.91 -1.32
N GLY A 156 23.13 -0.49 -2.02
CA GLY A 156 24.51 -0.94 -1.77
C GLY A 156 24.82 -2.35 -2.27
N ARG A 157 23.96 -2.94 -3.11
CA ARG A 157 24.10 -4.31 -3.62
C ARG A 157 24.21 -4.39 -5.15
N GLY A 158 24.69 -3.33 -5.79
CA GLY A 158 25.00 -3.32 -7.23
C GLY A 158 23.99 -2.62 -8.12
N LEU A 159 23.00 -1.93 -7.56
CA LEU A 159 22.13 -0.98 -8.27
C LEU A 159 22.93 0.28 -8.64
N THR A 160 22.49 1.01 -9.67
CA THR A 160 23.01 2.34 -9.96
C THR A 160 22.54 3.34 -8.90
N GLU A 161 23.15 4.52 -8.82
CA GLU A 161 22.75 5.57 -7.88
C GLU A 161 21.29 5.99 -8.06
N ASP A 162 20.82 6.12 -9.31
CA ASP A 162 19.42 6.49 -9.61
C ASP A 162 18.44 5.37 -9.24
N GLU A 163 18.82 4.11 -9.45
CA GLU A 163 18.03 2.96 -9.01
C GLU A 163 17.98 2.83 -7.49
N GLU A 164 19.09 3.12 -6.77
CA GLU A 164 19.11 3.18 -5.30
C GLU A 164 18.20 4.28 -4.76
N LYS A 165 18.26 5.49 -5.35
CA LYS A 165 17.35 6.59 -5.01
C LYS A 165 15.89 6.20 -5.28
N THR A 166 15.60 5.59 -6.42
CA THR A 166 14.26 5.11 -6.74
C THR A 166 13.80 4.07 -5.72
N HIS A 167 14.61 3.07 -5.44
CA HIS A 167 14.27 2.02 -4.48
C HIS A 167 13.96 2.60 -3.09
N PHE A 168 14.89 3.38 -2.53
CA PHE A 168 14.72 3.99 -1.21
C PHE A 168 13.59 5.01 -1.16
N GLY A 169 13.47 5.86 -2.19
CA GLY A 169 12.43 6.90 -2.27
C GLY A 169 11.01 6.33 -2.41
N ILE A 170 10.84 5.32 -3.28
CA ILE A 170 9.53 4.68 -3.48
C ILE A 170 9.10 3.88 -2.25
N TRP A 171 10.02 3.11 -1.60
CA TRP A 171 9.70 2.47 -0.31
C TRP A 171 9.29 3.49 0.74
N SER A 172 9.94 4.65 0.76
CA SER A 172 9.64 5.73 1.71
C SER A 172 8.27 6.36 1.45
N ILE A 173 7.93 6.70 0.20
CA ILE A 173 6.64 7.34 -0.10
C ILE A 173 5.47 6.35 -0.01
N LEU A 174 5.70 5.07 -0.28
CA LEU A 174 4.73 3.99 -0.11
C LEU A 174 4.62 3.48 1.33
N SER A 175 5.38 4.06 2.27
CA SER A 175 5.38 3.72 3.70
C SER A 175 5.66 2.24 3.99
N SER A 176 6.48 1.59 3.15
CA SER A 176 6.97 0.24 3.39
C SER A 176 8.04 0.24 4.48
N PRO A 177 8.19 -0.82 5.27
CA PRO A 177 9.31 -0.96 6.20
C PRO A 177 10.66 -0.75 5.51
N LEU A 178 11.52 0.09 6.10
CA LEU A 178 12.88 0.37 5.59
C LEU A 178 13.88 -0.55 6.29
N MET A 179 14.07 -1.76 5.77
CA MET A 179 14.98 -2.76 6.33
C MET A 179 16.20 -2.92 5.42
N ILE A 180 17.38 -2.52 5.89
CA ILE A 180 18.61 -2.52 5.12
C ILE A 180 19.16 -3.95 4.99
N GLY A 181 19.48 -4.38 3.76
CA GLY A 181 20.02 -5.69 3.45
C GLY A 181 21.52 -5.72 3.12
N CYS A 182 22.19 -4.55 3.09
CA CYS A 182 23.64 -4.46 2.76
C CYS A 182 24.52 -4.49 4.01
N ASP A 183 25.82 -4.74 3.80
CA ASP A 183 26.85 -4.64 4.85
C ASP A 183 27.24 -3.17 5.07
N LEU A 184 26.78 -2.57 6.18
CA LEU A 184 27.05 -1.18 6.52
C LEU A 184 28.53 -0.86 6.75
N ARG A 185 29.40 -1.87 6.93
CA ARG A 185 30.86 -1.67 7.12
C ARG A 185 31.57 -1.31 5.82
N THR A 186 30.97 -1.66 4.68
CA THR A 186 31.57 -1.51 3.34
C THR A 186 30.70 -0.71 2.37
N ILE A 187 29.62 -0.13 2.87
CA ILE A 187 28.69 0.66 2.05
C ILE A 187 29.36 1.90 1.44
N PRO A 188 29.17 2.20 0.14
CA PRO A 188 29.68 3.41 -0.46
C PRO A 188 29.09 4.67 0.19
N GLU A 189 29.87 5.75 0.25
CA GLU A 189 29.43 7.02 0.84
C GLU A 189 28.17 7.58 0.18
N LYS A 190 28.05 7.45 -1.14
CA LYS A 190 26.86 7.85 -1.90
C LYS A 190 25.62 7.08 -1.44
N THR A 191 25.70 5.77 -1.33
CA THR A 191 24.61 4.92 -0.81
C THR A 191 24.27 5.27 0.64
N LEU A 192 25.30 5.53 1.48
CA LEU A 192 25.08 5.98 2.85
C LEU A 192 24.31 7.31 2.88
N SER A 193 24.62 8.26 2.00
CA SER A 193 23.90 9.54 1.91
C SER A 193 22.42 9.35 1.51
N ILE A 194 22.12 8.38 0.67
CA ILE A 194 20.73 8.04 0.28
C ILE A 194 19.95 7.51 1.49
N ILE A 195 20.45 6.47 2.16
CA ILE A 195 19.72 5.79 3.25
C ILE A 195 19.70 6.62 4.56
N THR A 196 20.51 7.66 4.69
CA THR A 196 20.51 8.59 5.84
C THR A 196 19.83 9.91 5.53
N ASN A 197 19.23 10.09 4.35
CA ASN A 197 18.51 11.29 3.97
C ASN A 197 17.27 11.50 4.86
N LYS A 198 17.36 12.46 5.77
CA LYS A 198 16.32 12.71 6.78
C LYS A 198 15.00 13.16 6.19
N GLU A 199 15.00 13.88 5.06
CA GLU A 199 13.78 14.36 4.43
C GLU A 199 13.03 13.21 3.74
N VAL A 200 13.74 12.27 3.13
CA VAL A 200 13.16 11.08 2.53
C VAL A 200 12.64 10.12 3.61
N ILE A 201 13.44 9.90 4.68
CA ILE A 201 13.02 9.10 5.84
C ILE A 201 11.76 9.69 6.48
N ALA A 202 11.64 11.03 6.56
CA ALA A 202 10.46 11.68 7.13
C ALA A 202 9.16 11.38 6.37
N LEU A 203 9.22 11.07 5.06
CA LEU A 203 8.06 10.61 4.32
C LEU A 203 7.57 9.24 4.78
N ASN A 204 8.50 8.33 5.09
CA ASN A 204 8.20 7.00 5.63
C ASN A 204 7.64 7.10 7.06
N GLN A 205 8.21 7.99 7.86
CA GLN A 205 7.90 8.16 9.28
C GLN A 205 6.75 9.16 9.53
N ASP A 206 6.06 9.62 8.48
CA ASP A 206 4.94 10.55 8.64
C ASP A 206 3.81 9.92 9.47
N SER A 207 3.32 10.66 10.47
CA SER A 207 2.36 10.16 11.46
C SER A 207 1.00 9.76 10.89
N LEU A 208 0.68 10.20 9.67
CA LEU A 208 -0.55 9.76 8.98
C LEU A 208 -0.47 8.30 8.54
N GLY A 209 0.74 7.72 8.41
CA GLY A 209 0.96 6.34 7.97
C GLY A 209 0.34 6.02 6.61
N LEU A 210 0.20 7.04 5.73
CA LEU A 210 -0.42 6.86 4.43
C LEU A 210 0.57 6.28 3.43
N GLN A 211 0.12 5.29 2.67
CA GLN A 211 0.76 4.89 1.43
C GLN A 211 0.34 5.86 0.32
N ALA A 212 1.28 6.22 -0.57
CA ALA A 212 0.97 7.04 -1.73
C ALA A 212 0.08 6.29 -2.73
N GLU A 213 -0.78 7.02 -3.43
CA GLU A 213 -1.58 6.53 -4.56
C GLU A 213 -0.92 6.96 -5.88
N ALA A 214 -1.04 6.15 -6.93
CA ALA A 214 -0.73 6.57 -8.28
C ALA A 214 -1.82 7.53 -8.76
N ILE A 215 -1.43 8.79 -8.98
CA ILE A 215 -2.34 9.85 -9.47
C ILE A 215 -2.28 9.98 -10.98
N GLU A 216 -1.23 9.45 -11.58
CA GLU A 216 -1.07 9.38 -13.03
C GLU A 216 -0.18 8.19 -13.41
N ARG A 217 -0.61 7.49 -14.44
CA ARG A 217 0.14 6.40 -15.08
C ARG A 217 0.37 6.79 -16.54
N GLY A 218 1.63 7.06 -16.89
CA GLY A 218 2.05 7.20 -18.28
C GLY A 218 2.56 5.87 -18.84
N LYS A 219 2.93 5.87 -20.11
CA LYS A 219 3.44 4.66 -20.76
C LYS A 219 4.66 4.07 -20.02
N ASP A 220 5.59 4.93 -19.64
CA ASP A 220 6.88 4.52 -19.07
C ASP A 220 7.21 5.32 -17.78
N TYR A 221 6.22 5.91 -17.11
CA TYR A 221 6.38 6.62 -15.84
C TYR A 221 5.17 6.47 -14.93
N LEU A 222 5.38 6.74 -13.65
CA LEU A 222 4.32 6.87 -12.64
C LEU A 222 4.50 8.17 -11.87
N ILE A 223 3.37 8.79 -11.50
CA ILE A 223 3.35 9.88 -10.52
C ILE A 223 2.61 9.38 -9.29
N LEU A 224 3.35 9.28 -8.18
CA LEU A 224 2.79 8.85 -6.89
C LEU A 224 2.63 10.07 -5.98
N SER A 225 1.56 10.11 -5.21
CA SER A 225 1.36 11.18 -4.23
C SER A 225 0.67 10.73 -2.96
N LYS A 226 1.04 11.36 -1.84
CA LYS A 226 0.31 11.28 -0.58
C LYS A 226 0.28 12.62 0.15
N ALA A 227 -0.77 12.84 0.94
CA ALA A 227 -0.76 13.90 1.94
C ALA A 227 0.25 13.57 3.05
N ILE A 228 0.92 14.58 3.60
CA ILE A 228 1.83 14.46 4.74
C ILE A 228 1.43 15.45 5.84
N GLN A 229 1.73 15.10 7.10
CA GLN A 229 1.44 15.84 8.33
C GLN A 229 -0.07 16.00 8.62
N LYS A 230 -0.87 16.35 7.65
CA LYS A 230 -2.33 16.49 7.77
C LYS A 230 -3.00 16.04 6.49
N ARG A 231 -3.94 15.08 6.58
CA ARG A 231 -4.62 14.49 5.42
C ARG A 231 -5.30 15.54 4.52
N GLU A 232 -6.01 16.49 5.11
CA GLU A 232 -6.67 17.62 4.42
C GLU A 232 -5.80 18.88 4.42
N GLY A 233 -4.50 18.73 4.64
CA GLY A 233 -3.52 19.81 4.55
C GLY A 233 -3.18 20.16 3.11
N LYS A 234 -2.29 21.11 2.97
CA LYS A 234 -1.80 21.64 1.69
C LYS A 234 -0.42 21.06 1.31
N LEU A 235 0.10 20.12 2.13
CA LEU A 235 1.38 19.47 1.88
C LEU A 235 1.16 18.15 1.16
N ARG A 236 1.96 17.91 0.11
CA ARG A 236 2.02 16.64 -0.62
C ARG A 236 3.47 16.18 -0.73
N ALA A 237 3.70 14.90 -0.54
CA ALA A 237 4.86 14.21 -1.08
C ALA A 237 4.50 13.70 -2.46
N VAL A 238 5.41 13.87 -3.42
CA VAL A 238 5.22 13.40 -4.81
C VAL A 238 6.49 12.73 -5.28
N ALA A 239 6.34 11.57 -5.93
CA ALA A 239 7.40 10.89 -6.64
C ALA A 239 7.08 10.91 -8.15
N LEU A 240 7.98 11.49 -8.94
CA LEU A 240 7.99 11.44 -10.39
C LEU A 240 8.94 10.31 -10.77
N TYR A 241 8.40 9.13 -11.07
CA TYR A 241 9.16 7.91 -11.27
C TYR A 241 9.26 7.55 -12.76
N ASN A 242 10.48 7.57 -13.29
CA ASN A 242 10.80 7.17 -14.65
C ASN A 242 11.14 5.69 -14.72
N ARG A 243 10.32 4.90 -15.41
CA ARG A 243 10.49 3.44 -15.58
C ARG A 243 11.28 3.07 -16.83
N SER A 244 11.56 4.04 -17.70
CA SER A 244 12.23 3.80 -18.99
C SER A 244 13.75 3.78 -18.87
N ASN A 245 14.40 3.30 -19.93
CA ASN A 245 15.85 3.28 -20.08
C ASN A 245 16.44 4.60 -20.60
N THR A 246 15.65 5.67 -20.66
CA THR A 246 16.07 7.00 -21.12
C THR A 246 15.54 8.08 -20.17
N ASP A 247 16.24 9.20 -20.11
CA ASP A 247 15.77 10.34 -19.33
C ASP A 247 14.44 10.86 -19.88
N GLN A 248 13.54 11.26 -19.01
CA GLN A 248 12.22 11.77 -19.38
C GLN A 248 11.89 13.06 -18.65
N GLN A 249 11.26 14.00 -19.40
CA GLN A 249 10.61 15.14 -18.79
C GLN A 249 9.27 14.68 -18.22
N ILE A 250 9.09 14.75 -16.90
CA ILE A 250 7.86 14.34 -16.22
C ILE A 250 7.23 15.54 -15.55
N ARG A 251 5.95 15.76 -15.85
CA ARG A 251 5.13 16.87 -15.36
C ARG A 251 4.08 16.37 -14.38
N VAL A 252 3.88 17.09 -13.29
CA VAL A 252 2.75 16.90 -12.35
C VAL A 252 1.88 18.15 -12.32
N ASP A 253 0.59 18.00 -12.64
CA ASP A 253 -0.41 19.05 -12.53
C ASP A 253 -0.93 19.16 -11.10
N PHE A 254 -0.96 20.38 -10.54
CA PHE A 254 -1.33 20.58 -9.14
C PHE A 254 -2.80 20.32 -8.86
N ASP A 255 -3.66 20.49 -9.85
CA ASP A 255 -5.10 20.17 -9.72
C ASP A 255 -5.32 18.67 -9.42
N LYS A 256 -4.52 17.77 -10.04
CA LYS A 256 -4.54 16.32 -9.72
C LYS A 256 -4.13 16.00 -8.28
N LEU A 257 -3.44 16.93 -7.61
CA LEU A 257 -3.05 16.86 -6.20
C LEU A 257 -4.03 17.59 -5.27
N TYR A 258 -5.10 18.15 -5.85
CA TYR A 258 -6.08 18.98 -5.13
C TYR A 258 -5.45 20.23 -4.51
N LEU A 259 -4.38 20.74 -5.15
CA LEU A 259 -3.72 22.01 -4.82
C LEU A 259 -4.01 23.06 -5.88
N SER A 260 -4.05 24.34 -5.48
CA SER A 260 -4.25 25.46 -6.38
C SER A 260 -3.59 26.74 -5.85
N GLY A 261 -3.49 27.75 -6.73
CA GLY A 261 -2.72 28.97 -6.48
C GLY A 261 -1.21 28.68 -6.51
N ASP A 262 -0.46 29.45 -5.74
CA ASP A 262 0.99 29.29 -5.65
C ASP A 262 1.36 28.02 -4.92
N VAL A 263 2.25 27.21 -5.50
CA VAL A 263 2.75 25.95 -4.92
C VAL A 263 4.27 26.03 -4.81
N ARG A 264 4.79 25.95 -3.60
CA ARG A 264 6.24 25.85 -3.34
C ARG A 264 6.69 24.40 -3.58
N VAL A 265 7.82 24.26 -4.25
CA VAL A 265 8.41 22.96 -4.61
C VAL A 265 9.77 22.82 -3.94
N ARG A 266 10.01 21.70 -3.25
CA ARG A 266 11.30 21.34 -2.65
C ARG A 266 11.76 19.97 -3.15
N ASP A 267 12.98 19.91 -3.66
CA ASP A 267 13.67 18.67 -3.98
C ASP A 267 14.22 18.04 -2.69
N LEU A 268 13.82 16.80 -2.41
CA LEU A 268 14.17 16.08 -1.18
C LEU A 268 15.52 15.35 -1.28
N TRP A 269 15.99 15.06 -2.50
CA TRP A 269 17.32 14.47 -2.69
C TRP A 269 18.43 15.49 -2.49
N ASN A 270 18.25 16.68 -3.04
CA ASN A 270 19.25 17.75 -3.03
C ASN A 270 19.03 18.77 -1.88
N HIS A 271 17.96 18.59 -1.08
CA HIS A 271 17.60 19.53 0.01
C HIS A 271 17.40 20.97 -0.47
N GLN A 272 16.89 21.14 -1.71
CA GLN A 272 16.84 22.43 -2.40
C GLN A 272 15.41 22.91 -2.61
N GLU A 273 15.17 24.21 -2.34
CA GLU A 273 13.95 24.89 -2.77
C GLU A 273 14.05 25.20 -4.26
N MET A 274 13.08 24.66 -5.04
CA MET A 274 13.03 24.83 -6.51
C MET A 274 12.29 26.08 -6.94
N GLY A 275 11.60 26.75 -5.99
CA GLY A 275 10.81 27.94 -6.26
C GLY A 275 9.31 27.73 -6.06
N THR A 276 8.56 28.71 -6.58
CA THR A 276 7.09 28.73 -6.54
C THR A 276 6.53 28.67 -7.95
N PHE A 277 5.55 27.80 -8.16
CA PHE A 277 4.95 27.52 -9.47
C PHE A 277 3.44 27.63 -9.38
N THR A 278 2.79 27.87 -10.51
CA THR A 278 1.34 27.79 -10.69
C THR A 278 1.02 26.67 -11.68
N ASP A 279 -0.13 26.03 -11.51
CA ASP A 279 -0.69 24.99 -12.37
C ASP A 279 0.08 23.66 -12.38
N TYR A 280 1.41 23.67 -12.58
CA TYR A 280 2.21 22.45 -12.67
C TYR A 280 3.68 22.65 -12.26
N TYR A 281 4.38 21.53 -12.06
CA TYR A 281 5.82 21.44 -11.99
C TYR A 281 6.31 20.33 -12.93
N GLU A 282 7.43 20.55 -13.60
CA GLU A 282 8.07 19.53 -14.44
C GLU A 282 9.58 19.52 -14.24
N THR A 283 10.18 18.35 -14.41
CA THR A 283 11.63 18.17 -14.29
C THR A 283 12.10 17.00 -15.14
N LEU A 284 13.38 17.04 -15.54
CA LEU A 284 14.03 15.91 -16.17
C LEU A 284 14.33 14.84 -15.10
N VAL A 285 13.88 13.62 -15.32
CA VAL A 285 14.10 12.47 -14.43
C VAL A 285 14.97 11.46 -15.16
N PRO A 286 16.15 11.08 -14.63
CA PRO A 286 17.03 10.12 -15.25
C PRO A 286 16.35 8.77 -15.51
N ALA A 287 16.93 7.99 -16.43
CA ALA A 287 16.53 6.60 -16.66
C ALA A 287 16.53 5.82 -15.33
N HIS A 288 15.45 5.06 -15.03
CA HIS A 288 15.20 4.35 -13.76
C HIS A 288 15.19 5.24 -12.51
N GLY A 289 15.27 6.56 -12.66
CA GLY A 289 15.35 7.54 -11.59
C GLY A 289 13.98 7.93 -11.02
N THR A 290 14.01 8.61 -9.88
CA THR A 290 12.83 9.20 -9.23
C THR A 290 13.16 10.58 -8.70
N ALA A 291 12.49 11.61 -9.21
CA ALA A 291 12.47 12.91 -8.54
C ALA A 291 11.46 12.84 -7.37
N LEU A 292 11.95 13.03 -6.17
CA LEU A 292 11.14 13.00 -4.95
C LEU A 292 11.02 14.42 -4.41
N ILE A 293 9.82 14.97 -4.43
CA ILE A 293 9.55 16.36 -4.11
C ILE A 293 8.49 16.52 -3.02
N ARG A 294 8.60 17.60 -2.28
CA ARG A 294 7.57 18.10 -1.38
C ARG A 294 6.93 19.34 -1.98
N LEU A 295 5.60 19.33 -2.03
CA LEU A 295 4.79 20.45 -2.52
C LEU A 295 4.01 21.08 -1.38
N GLU A 296 3.96 22.41 -1.33
CA GLU A 296 3.13 23.16 -0.40
C GLU A 296 2.28 24.18 -1.14
N GLY A 297 0.96 23.89 -1.27
CA GLY A 297 0.02 24.76 -1.95
C GLY A 297 -0.43 25.94 -1.07
N SER A 298 -0.66 27.11 -1.67
CA SER A 298 -1.33 28.23 -0.98
C SER A 298 -2.81 27.95 -0.73
N LYS A 299 -3.45 27.18 -1.61
CA LYS A 299 -4.85 26.76 -1.52
C LYS A 299 -5.00 25.27 -1.78
N ARG A 300 -6.11 24.70 -1.32
CA ARG A 300 -6.51 23.31 -1.54
C ARG A 300 -8.02 23.26 -1.82
N HIS A 301 -8.45 22.30 -2.65
CA HIS A 301 -9.85 21.94 -2.84
C HIS A 301 -10.11 20.47 -2.46
N ASP A 302 -11.39 20.11 -2.28
CA ASP A 302 -11.77 18.75 -1.93
C ASP A 302 -11.52 17.78 -3.10
N ARG A 303 -11.16 16.55 -2.78
CA ARG A 303 -11.08 15.47 -3.77
C ARG A 303 -12.47 15.18 -4.30
N THR A 304 -12.62 15.17 -5.62
CA THR A 304 -13.89 14.93 -6.29
C THR A 304 -13.92 13.64 -7.11
N CYS A 305 -12.78 13.04 -7.39
CA CYS A 305 -12.65 11.79 -8.15
C CYS A 305 -11.97 10.71 -7.32
N TYR A 306 -12.56 9.52 -7.32
CA TYR A 306 -12.10 8.34 -6.57
C TYR A 306 -12.08 7.15 -7.51
N GLU A 307 -10.90 6.68 -7.88
CA GLU A 307 -10.70 5.51 -8.71
C GLU A 307 -11.09 4.24 -7.94
N ALA A 308 -11.76 3.30 -8.61
CA ALA A 308 -12.35 2.13 -7.94
C ALA A 308 -11.30 1.14 -7.43
N GLU A 309 -10.14 1.08 -8.04
CA GLU A 309 -9.01 0.26 -7.59
C GLU A 309 -8.42 0.71 -6.24
N TYR A 310 -8.71 1.93 -5.81
CA TYR A 310 -8.36 2.44 -4.47
C TYR A 310 -9.50 2.33 -3.44
N ALA A 311 -10.59 1.65 -3.77
CA ALA A 311 -11.58 1.28 -2.77
C ALA A 311 -11.07 0.11 -1.91
N PHE A 312 -11.37 0.12 -0.62
CA PHE A 312 -11.15 -1.04 0.23
C PHE A 312 -12.14 -2.15 -0.16
N MET A 313 -11.65 -3.29 -0.59
CA MET A 313 -12.45 -4.46 -0.95
C MET A 313 -12.33 -5.52 0.15
N GLN A 314 -13.44 -5.92 0.76
CA GLN A 314 -13.43 -6.76 1.97
C GLN A 314 -12.84 -8.16 1.73
N GLU A 315 -13.14 -8.77 0.60
CA GLU A 315 -12.68 -10.12 0.26
C GLU A 315 -11.51 -10.13 -0.73
N PHE A 316 -10.80 -9.00 -0.86
CA PHE A 316 -9.69 -8.89 -1.79
C PHE A 316 -8.55 -9.85 -1.45
N LEU A 317 -8.17 -10.64 -2.46
CA LEU A 317 -6.94 -11.42 -2.54
C LEU A 317 -6.40 -11.30 -3.97
N PRO A 318 -5.10 -11.15 -4.20
CA PRO A 318 -4.53 -10.92 -5.54
C PRO A 318 -4.94 -11.95 -6.59
N ASP A 319 -5.05 -13.22 -6.19
CA ASP A 319 -5.35 -14.34 -7.10
C ASP A 319 -6.81 -14.78 -7.05
N ASN A 320 -7.63 -14.20 -6.15
CA ASN A 320 -9.05 -14.53 -6.06
C ASN A 320 -9.88 -13.72 -7.07
N LYS A 321 -10.21 -14.32 -8.19
CA LYS A 321 -11.10 -13.73 -9.19
C LYS A 321 -12.60 -13.96 -8.91
N GLN A 322 -12.95 -14.59 -7.78
CA GLN A 322 -14.35 -14.83 -7.39
C GLN A 322 -14.91 -13.72 -6.49
N ALA A 323 -14.07 -12.80 -6.01
CA ALA A 323 -14.44 -11.63 -5.23
C ALA A 323 -14.01 -10.34 -5.92
N ALA A 324 -14.39 -9.20 -5.35
CA ALA A 324 -13.98 -7.89 -5.83
C ALA A 324 -12.45 -7.79 -5.91
N HIS A 325 -11.97 -7.41 -7.08
CA HIS A 325 -10.55 -7.23 -7.37
C HIS A 325 -10.37 -6.16 -8.45
N PHE A 326 -9.21 -5.55 -8.49
CA PHE A 326 -8.84 -4.63 -9.57
C PHE A 326 -8.19 -5.39 -10.74
N THR A 327 -8.43 -4.92 -11.95
CA THR A 327 -7.88 -5.50 -13.18
C THR A 327 -7.64 -4.43 -14.24
N PRO A 328 -6.60 -4.55 -15.07
CA PRO A 328 -6.37 -3.62 -16.18
C PRO A 328 -7.57 -3.55 -17.12
N LYS A 329 -7.89 -2.33 -17.57
CA LYS A 329 -8.93 -2.06 -18.55
C LYS A 329 -8.55 -0.88 -19.44
N SER A 330 -8.29 -1.13 -20.71
CA SER A 330 -8.03 -0.07 -21.68
C SER A 330 -9.22 0.89 -21.79
N GLY A 331 -8.94 2.18 -21.73
CA GLY A 331 -9.94 3.25 -21.80
C GLY A 331 -10.64 3.58 -20.49
N ALA A 332 -10.37 2.84 -19.40
CA ALA A 332 -10.78 3.21 -18.05
C ALA A 332 -9.89 4.33 -17.49
N SER A 333 -10.41 5.09 -16.55
CA SER A 333 -9.63 6.03 -15.75
C SER A 333 -8.57 5.25 -14.96
N GLY A 334 -7.34 5.76 -14.84
CA GLY A 334 -6.26 5.05 -14.16
C GLY A 334 -5.83 3.72 -14.81
N GLU A 335 -6.41 3.33 -15.96
CA GLU A 335 -6.18 2.07 -16.68
C GLU A 335 -6.62 0.80 -15.95
N TYR A 336 -7.37 0.93 -14.86
CA TYR A 336 -7.89 -0.18 -14.06
C TYR A 336 -9.37 -0.03 -13.78
N ILE A 337 -10.02 -1.13 -13.41
CA ILE A 337 -11.41 -1.18 -12.92
C ILE A 337 -11.53 -2.18 -11.78
N MET A 338 -12.53 -2.01 -10.95
CA MET A 338 -12.96 -3.02 -9.97
C MET A 338 -13.98 -3.96 -10.60
N LYS A 339 -13.68 -5.26 -10.58
CA LYS A 339 -14.53 -6.33 -11.10
C LYS A 339 -15.05 -7.25 -9.99
N ASN A 340 -16.11 -8.01 -10.34
CA ASN A 340 -16.67 -9.09 -9.51
C ASN A 340 -17.07 -8.64 -8.10
N LEU A 341 -17.60 -7.43 -7.99
CA LEU A 341 -18.23 -6.92 -6.78
C LEU A 341 -19.64 -7.56 -6.59
N GLY A 342 -19.97 -7.93 -5.36
CA GLY A 342 -21.30 -8.46 -5.04
C GLY A 342 -21.39 -9.98 -5.05
N ASN A 343 -22.60 -10.50 -5.33
CA ASN A 343 -22.96 -11.94 -5.27
C ASN A 343 -22.73 -12.61 -3.90
N SER A 344 -22.50 -11.80 -2.87
CA SER A 344 -22.35 -12.20 -1.48
C SER A 344 -22.49 -10.98 -0.57
N PRO A 345 -23.08 -11.11 0.63
CA PRO A 345 -23.12 -10.01 1.61
C PRO A 345 -21.76 -9.55 2.12
N SER A 346 -20.73 -10.39 2.03
CA SER A 346 -19.34 -10.07 2.44
C SER A 346 -18.51 -9.47 1.31
N ASN A 347 -18.92 -9.62 0.04
CA ASN A 347 -18.17 -9.11 -1.10
C ASN A 347 -18.60 -7.67 -1.45
N TRP A 348 -18.09 -6.71 -0.68
CA TRP A 348 -18.33 -5.30 -0.83
C TRP A 348 -17.03 -4.49 -0.95
N ALA A 349 -17.14 -3.28 -1.49
CA ALA A 349 -16.05 -2.31 -1.57
C ALA A 349 -16.46 -0.99 -0.93
N GLU A 350 -15.51 -0.24 -0.36
CA GLU A 350 -15.78 0.99 0.38
C GLU A 350 -14.73 2.06 0.10
N PHE A 351 -15.18 3.22 -0.34
CA PHE A 351 -14.37 4.43 -0.33
C PHE A 351 -14.39 4.99 1.10
N ARG A 352 -13.26 4.90 1.76
CA ARG A 352 -13.04 5.38 3.12
C ARG A 352 -12.45 6.79 3.09
N ASN A 353 -12.72 7.56 4.14
CA ASN A 353 -12.15 8.91 4.29
C ASN A 353 -12.50 9.87 3.13
N VAL A 354 -13.71 9.80 2.59
CA VAL A 354 -14.23 10.76 1.61
C VAL A 354 -14.51 12.07 2.34
N TYR A 355 -13.60 13.03 2.21
CA TYR A 355 -13.67 14.30 2.93
C TYR A 355 -14.46 15.35 2.14
N ILE A 356 -15.39 16.01 2.81
CA ILE A 356 -16.21 17.11 2.29
C ILE A 356 -16.08 18.32 3.22
N SER A 357 -15.58 19.44 2.70
CA SER A 357 -15.39 20.68 3.46
C SER A 357 -16.72 21.36 3.85
N LYS A 358 -17.75 21.20 3.04
CA LYS A 358 -19.08 21.77 3.28
C LYS A 358 -20.15 20.73 2.99
N GLY A 359 -20.78 20.19 4.04
CA GLY A 359 -21.88 19.24 3.92
C GLY A 359 -23.10 19.81 3.18
N GLY A 360 -23.94 18.92 2.65
CA GLY A 360 -25.13 19.28 1.89
C GLY A 360 -25.56 18.21 0.90
N ASP A 361 -26.31 18.62 -0.09
CA ASP A 361 -26.79 17.76 -1.16
C ASP A 361 -25.74 17.66 -2.28
N TYR A 362 -25.41 16.43 -2.64
CA TYR A 362 -24.44 16.08 -3.65
C TYR A 362 -24.99 15.04 -4.62
N GLN A 363 -24.29 14.85 -5.72
CA GLN A 363 -24.51 13.76 -6.65
C GLN A 363 -23.27 12.88 -6.66
N LEU A 364 -23.46 11.57 -6.48
CA LEU A 364 -22.45 10.56 -6.77
C LEU A 364 -22.66 10.09 -8.20
N LYS A 365 -21.69 10.31 -9.06
CA LYS A 365 -21.66 9.80 -10.43
C LYS A 365 -20.71 8.62 -10.46
N LEU A 366 -21.23 7.43 -10.79
CA LEU A 366 -20.45 6.23 -10.99
C LEU A 366 -20.24 6.02 -12.49
N THR A 367 -19.00 5.79 -12.89
CA THR A 367 -18.65 5.27 -14.22
C THR A 367 -18.48 3.76 -14.11
N TYR A 368 -19.13 3.02 -15.00
CA TYR A 368 -19.22 1.56 -14.93
C TYR A 368 -19.24 0.90 -16.31
N TYR A 369 -18.96 -0.42 -16.33
CA TYR A 369 -19.08 -1.31 -17.48
C TYR A 369 -20.03 -2.45 -17.13
N SER A 370 -21.01 -2.75 -18.01
CA SER A 370 -21.92 -3.86 -17.80
C SER A 370 -22.54 -4.34 -19.14
N GLY A 371 -22.15 -5.53 -19.57
CA GLY A 371 -22.70 -6.17 -20.77
C GLY A 371 -24.06 -6.84 -20.55
N ASP A 372 -24.55 -6.90 -19.32
CA ASP A 372 -25.89 -7.34 -18.91
C ASP A 372 -26.50 -6.36 -17.91
N LYS A 373 -27.79 -6.50 -17.60
CA LYS A 373 -28.48 -5.65 -16.62
C LYS A 373 -28.12 -6.07 -15.22
N ARG A 374 -27.45 -5.18 -14.48
CA ARG A 374 -27.03 -5.40 -13.10
C ARG A 374 -27.53 -4.32 -12.16
N ASP A 375 -27.73 -4.70 -10.91
CA ASP A 375 -28.06 -3.77 -9.83
C ASP A 375 -26.81 -3.45 -9.01
N ILE A 376 -26.77 -2.25 -8.39
CA ILE A 376 -25.81 -1.89 -7.37
C ILE A 376 -26.52 -1.23 -6.19
N GLN A 377 -26.11 -1.61 -4.99
CA GLN A 377 -26.51 -1.00 -3.74
C GLN A 377 -25.37 -0.08 -3.25
N ILE A 378 -25.74 1.05 -2.69
CA ILE A 378 -24.76 2.07 -2.24
C ILE A 378 -25.18 2.52 -0.85
N ALA A 379 -24.30 2.38 0.13
CA ALA A 379 -24.52 2.91 1.47
C ALA A 379 -23.63 4.14 1.70
N VAL A 380 -24.25 5.29 1.95
CA VAL A 380 -23.55 6.54 2.28
C VAL A 380 -23.74 6.83 3.76
N ASN A 381 -22.69 6.71 4.56
CA ASN A 381 -22.75 6.84 6.02
C ASN A 381 -23.86 5.96 6.66
N GLY A 382 -24.14 4.80 6.07
CA GLY A 382 -25.20 3.89 6.51
C GLY A 382 -26.59 4.15 5.90
N THR A 383 -26.79 5.22 5.12
CA THR A 383 -28.04 5.45 4.38
C THR A 383 -27.98 4.71 3.05
N GLU A 384 -28.99 3.88 2.77
CA GLU A 384 -29.03 2.99 1.62
C GLU A 384 -29.65 3.65 0.38
N TYR A 385 -29.03 3.40 -0.75
CA TYR A 385 -29.49 3.76 -2.09
C TYR A 385 -29.37 2.56 -3.02
N LYS A 386 -30.15 2.55 -4.10
CA LYS A 386 -30.11 1.50 -5.11
C LYS A 386 -30.16 2.08 -6.52
N GLN A 387 -29.39 1.51 -7.42
CA GLN A 387 -29.51 1.68 -8.85
C GLN A 387 -29.75 0.32 -9.49
N SER A 388 -30.76 0.22 -10.32
CA SER A 388 -31.18 -1.05 -10.90
C SER A 388 -31.08 -1.03 -12.42
N ASN A 389 -30.89 -2.24 -13.00
CA ASN A 389 -30.83 -2.45 -14.44
C ASN A 389 -29.73 -1.64 -15.15
N LEU A 390 -28.60 -1.43 -14.48
CA LEU A 390 -27.45 -0.76 -15.08
C LEU A 390 -26.91 -1.62 -16.24
N TYR A 391 -26.83 -1.01 -17.42
CA TYR A 391 -26.40 -1.65 -18.66
C TYR A 391 -25.66 -0.64 -19.52
N SER A 392 -24.47 -0.96 -19.97
CA SER A 392 -23.63 -0.07 -20.81
C SER A 392 -23.57 -0.51 -22.29
N GLY A 393 -24.31 -1.56 -22.64
CA GLY A 393 -24.30 -2.13 -23.99
C GLY A 393 -23.37 -3.32 -24.10
N THR A 394 -22.11 -3.16 -23.72
CA THR A 394 -21.08 -4.21 -23.73
C THR A 394 -20.17 -4.07 -22.51
N TRP A 395 -19.31 -5.08 -22.29
CA TRP A 395 -18.26 -5.02 -21.27
C TRP A 395 -17.10 -4.07 -21.63
N ASP A 396 -17.08 -3.55 -22.85
CA ASP A 396 -16.01 -2.66 -23.35
C ASP A 396 -16.47 -1.20 -23.48
N GLN A 397 -17.76 -0.93 -23.28
CA GLN A 397 -18.34 0.41 -23.33
C GLN A 397 -18.64 0.91 -21.91
N ALA A 398 -18.10 2.08 -21.55
CA ALA A 398 -18.44 2.73 -20.30
C ALA A 398 -19.80 3.42 -20.36
N ALA A 399 -20.50 3.40 -19.24
CA ALA A 399 -21.69 4.23 -19.01
C ALA A 399 -21.61 4.90 -17.65
N THR A 400 -22.51 5.84 -17.36
CA THR A 400 -22.56 6.53 -16.08
C THR A 400 -23.96 6.46 -15.47
N THR A 401 -24.01 6.41 -14.15
CA THR A 401 -25.26 6.63 -13.39
C THR A 401 -25.02 7.67 -12.30
N THR A 402 -26.07 8.39 -11.92
CA THR A 402 -25.97 9.47 -10.93
C THR A 402 -27.03 9.30 -9.84
N ILE A 403 -26.62 9.46 -8.59
CA ILE A 403 -27.46 9.28 -7.41
C ILE A 403 -27.37 10.55 -6.57
N LYS A 404 -28.51 11.10 -6.17
CA LYS A 404 -28.55 12.21 -5.21
C LYS A 404 -28.33 11.66 -3.81
N VAL A 405 -27.38 12.25 -3.08
CA VAL A 405 -27.02 11.84 -1.72
C VAL A 405 -26.80 13.05 -0.82
N LYS A 406 -26.89 12.82 0.47
CA LYS A 406 -26.51 13.83 1.47
C LYS A 406 -25.16 13.46 2.07
N LEU A 407 -24.17 14.35 1.94
CA LEU A 407 -22.85 14.22 2.54
C LEU A 407 -22.72 15.17 3.74
N ARG A 408 -22.09 14.69 4.81
CA ARG A 408 -21.81 15.51 6.00
C ARG A 408 -20.48 16.25 5.84
N THR A 409 -20.32 17.38 6.50
CA THR A 409 -19.03 18.03 6.66
C THR A 409 -18.05 17.08 7.36
N GLY A 410 -16.81 17.01 6.87
CA GLY A 410 -15.80 16.06 7.35
C GLY A 410 -15.83 14.75 6.57
N TYR A 411 -15.47 13.66 7.22
CA TYR A 411 -15.30 12.35 6.58
C TYR A 411 -16.62 11.63 6.39
N ASN A 412 -16.77 11.04 5.21
CA ASN A 412 -17.86 10.18 4.81
C ASN A 412 -17.32 8.81 4.39
N THR A 413 -18.16 7.78 4.47
CA THR A 413 -17.93 6.45 3.91
C THR A 413 -18.95 6.17 2.82
N ILE A 414 -18.51 5.60 1.71
CA ILE A 414 -19.38 5.24 0.60
C ILE A 414 -19.08 3.79 0.23
N ARG A 415 -20.01 2.89 0.56
CA ARG A 415 -19.89 1.46 0.30
C ARG A 415 -20.70 1.08 -0.93
N LEU A 416 -20.10 0.26 -1.78
CA LEU A 416 -20.69 -0.34 -2.97
C LEU A 416 -20.82 -1.85 -2.77
N TYR A 417 -21.97 -2.43 -3.10
CA TYR A 417 -22.22 -3.87 -2.95
C TYR A 417 -23.45 -4.33 -3.76
N ASN A 418 -23.65 -5.63 -3.86
CA ASN A 418 -24.88 -6.27 -4.28
C ASN A 418 -24.93 -7.68 -3.66
N SER A 419 -25.70 -7.84 -2.59
CA SER A 419 -25.73 -9.08 -1.82
C SER A 419 -26.34 -10.28 -2.57
N TYR A 420 -27.13 -10.03 -3.61
CA TYR A 420 -27.95 -11.06 -4.29
C TYR A 420 -27.55 -11.31 -5.75
N GLY A 421 -26.55 -10.61 -6.26
CA GLY A 421 -26.06 -10.74 -7.62
C GLY A 421 -24.81 -9.91 -7.85
N TRP A 422 -24.23 -10.03 -9.02
CA TRP A 422 -23.08 -9.24 -9.41
C TRP A 422 -23.46 -7.78 -9.65
N ALA A 423 -22.69 -6.85 -9.10
CA ALA A 423 -22.74 -5.46 -9.49
C ALA A 423 -22.05 -5.23 -10.86
N PRO A 424 -22.28 -4.09 -11.54
CA PRO A 424 -21.43 -3.67 -12.67
C PRO A 424 -19.95 -3.61 -12.27
N ASP A 425 -19.06 -3.74 -13.26
CA ASP A 425 -17.65 -3.40 -13.07
C ASP A 425 -17.51 -1.89 -12.92
N ILE A 426 -16.80 -1.41 -11.92
CA ILE A 426 -16.72 0.01 -11.58
C ILE A 426 -15.35 0.58 -11.98
N ASP A 427 -15.37 1.69 -12.71
CA ASP A 427 -14.20 2.48 -13.07
C ASP A 427 -13.87 3.49 -11.97
N LYS A 428 -14.78 4.43 -11.74
CA LYS A 428 -14.58 5.48 -10.74
C LYS A 428 -15.88 6.03 -10.19
N MET A 429 -15.74 6.77 -9.09
CA MET A 429 -16.79 7.58 -8.48
C MET A 429 -16.39 9.05 -8.50
N GLU A 430 -17.30 9.90 -8.98
CA GLU A 430 -17.13 11.36 -8.93
C GLU A 430 -18.17 11.97 -7.96
N ILE A 431 -17.74 12.95 -7.18
CA ILE A 431 -18.60 13.72 -6.26
C ILE A 431 -18.85 15.09 -6.87
N ILE A 432 -20.10 15.36 -7.18
CA ILE A 432 -20.55 16.61 -7.82
C ILE A 432 -21.46 17.34 -6.83
N LYS A 433 -21.17 18.61 -6.57
CA LYS A 433 -22.01 19.42 -5.70
C LYS A 433 -23.39 19.60 -6.33
N GLY A 434 -24.46 19.32 -5.57
CA GLY A 434 -25.83 19.60 -5.98
C GLY A 434 -26.01 21.10 -6.25
N ARG A 435 -26.77 21.40 -7.27
CA ARG A 435 -27.17 22.79 -7.58
C ARG A 435 -28.28 23.25 -6.62
#